data_b3551eee3403e164fa5ffbe1d8370311
#
_entry.id   b3551eee3403e164fa5ffbe1d8370311
#
_cell.length_a   1.000
_cell.length_b   1.000
_cell.length_c   1.000
_cell.angle_alpha   90.00
_cell.angle_beta   90.00
_cell.angle_gamma   90.00
#
_symmetry.space_group_name_H-M   'P 1'
#
loop_
_entity.id
_entity.type
_entity.pdbx_description
1 polymer ?
#
loop_
_entity_poly.entity_id
_entity_poly.type
_entity_poly.pdbx_seq_one_letter_code
_entity_poly.pdbx_strand_id
1 'polypeptide(L)'
;PPNSITNEQVMELLRTGNDETVTSIMGALAEALPAQIKGGSYTTFNQPFYAYNYQSQGSMRGLSGNDVVLGRTTPGGDIGNLYSCTNLNNPAADDPLGYWKRGYALVHAANKMFNILTDEMIESSPSEALKSYAGWGYITRAYGYLWLMENFAYPYDPSNASQLGVPIYTVYSDAQPLKARAPETEVYDSIFKWLDKGIAYMKEGSSAYGNNFTQNGEGKINLGFAYFVQARAALCAHKWDVAVSACDELIKNYPDLMKEEQYVAQNKNSGTNYPFVYYESNSGFMNLAENPENIFGYTNSNKAYGSQNSLFNVM
;
A
#
# COMPACT_ATOMS: atom_id res chain seq x y z
N PRO A 1 24.95 -17.73 30.89
CA PRO A 1 24.09 -16.69 31.40
C PRO A 1 23.12 -16.25 30.30
N PRO A 2 21.84 -16.21 30.55
CA PRO A 2 20.89 -15.81 29.55
C PRO A 2 20.97 -14.30 29.36
N ASN A 3 21.55 -13.86 28.28
CA ASN A 3 21.43 -12.49 27.79
C ASN A 3 20.22 -12.34 26.86
N SER A 4 19.19 -13.15 27.01
CA SER A 4 17.95 -13.00 26.25
C SER A 4 16.96 -12.17 27.08
N ILE A 5 16.62 -11.02 26.55
CA ILE A 5 15.52 -10.19 27.07
C ILE A 5 14.21 -10.99 26.98
N THR A 6 13.41 -10.98 28.03
CA THR A 6 12.12 -11.68 28.04
C THR A 6 11.06 -10.85 27.30
N ASN A 7 9.97 -11.48 26.88
CA ASN A 7 8.83 -10.77 26.27
C ASN A 7 8.27 -9.69 27.20
N GLU A 8 8.19 -9.96 28.49
CA GLU A 8 7.72 -8.99 29.50
C GLU A 8 8.63 -7.78 29.58
N GLN A 9 9.97 -7.98 29.54
CA GLN A 9 10.93 -6.88 29.49
C GLN A 9 10.82 -6.07 28.21
N VAL A 10 10.60 -6.73 27.07
CA VAL A 10 10.35 -6.03 25.79
C VAL A 10 9.08 -5.17 25.88
N MET A 11 7.99 -5.71 26.41
CA MET A 11 6.74 -4.98 26.58
C MET A 11 6.88 -3.78 27.51
N GLU A 12 7.62 -3.94 28.60
CA GLU A 12 7.89 -2.83 29.53
C GLU A 12 8.75 -1.74 28.87
N LEU A 13 9.77 -2.12 28.11
CA LEU A 13 10.61 -1.17 27.37
C LEU A 13 9.81 -0.42 26.28
N LEU A 14 8.83 -1.05 25.66
CA LEU A 14 7.96 -0.38 24.69
C LEU A 14 6.98 0.58 25.38
N ARG A 15 6.52 0.23 26.57
CA ARG A 15 5.58 1.06 27.34
C ARG A 15 6.24 2.30 27.95
N THR A 16 7.49 2.21 28.39
CA THR A 16 8.17 3.26 29.18
C THR A 16 9.39 3.87 28.48
N GLY A 17 9.86 3.26 27.40
CA GLY A 17 11.07 3.68 26.69
C GLY A 17 10.88 4.94 25.85
N ASN A 18 12.00 5.60 25.58
CA ASN A 18 12.07 6.72 24.65
C ASN A 18 12.09 6.23 23.18
N ASP A 19 12.11 7.17 22.24
CA ASP A 19 12.09 6.88 20.79
C ASP A 19 13.26 5.99 20.34
N GLU A 20 14.45 6.18 20.89
CA GLU A 20 15.62 5.36 20.56
C GLU A 20 15.42 3.90 20.96
N THR A 21 14.93 3.67 22.17
CA THR A 21 14.59 2.33 22.68
C THR A 21 13.52 1.67 21.83
N VAL A 22 12.45 2.39 21.56
CA VAL A 22 11.33 1.90 20.74
C VAL A 22 11.79 1.59 19.32
N THR A 23 12.57 2.46 18.71
CA THR A 23 13.10 2.25 17.35
C THR A 23 14.03 1.03 17.29
N SER A 24 14.85 0.83 18.32
CA SER A 24 15.70 -0.36 18.42
C SER A 24 14.89 -1.68 18.44
N ILE A 25 13.72 -1.67 19.08
CA ILE A 25 12.89 -2.86 19.25
C ILE A 25 11.93 -3.04 18.05
N MET A 26 11.24 -1.98 17.65
CA MET A 26 10.12 -2.04 16.70
C MET A 26 10.48 -1.55 15.29
N GLY A 27 11.60 -0.84 15.13
CA GLY A 27 11.94 -0.19 13.87
C GLY A 27 11.96 -1.16 12.68
N ALA A 28 12.53 -2.35 12.83
CA ALA A 28 12.57 -3.34 11.76
C ALA A 28 11.16 -3.82 11.33
N LEU A 29 10.23 -3.98 12.28
CA LEU A 29 8.85 -4.34 11.96
C LEU A 29 8.09 -3.18 11.31
N ALA A 30 8.32 -1.96 11.79
CA ALA A 30 7.69 -0.76 11.24
C ALA A 30 8.18 -0.48 9.82
N GLU A 31 9.48 -0.52 9.57
CA GLU A 31 10.07 -0.33 8.23
C GLU A 31 9.72 -1.45 7.23
N ALA A 32 9.30 -2.62 7.71
CA ALA A 32 8.77 -3.66 6.84
C ALA A 32 7.40 -3.30 6.25
N LEU A 33 6.60 -2.42 6.87
CA LEU A 33 5.27 -2.05 6.39
C LEU A 33 5.31 -1.31 5.04
N PRO A 34 6.07 -0.21 4.87
CA PRO A 34 6.20 0.44 3.57
C PRO A 34 6.81 -0.50 2.52
N ALA A 35 7.73 -1.39 2.89
CA ALA A 35 8.25 -2.40 1.98
C ALA A 35 7.16 -3.38 1.49
N GLN A 36 6.23 -3.76 2.35
CA GLN A 36 5.06 -4.57 1.97
C GLN A 36 4.10 -3.81 1.04
N ILE A 37 3.92 -2.51 1.24
CA ILE A 37 3.10 -1.67 0.35
C ILE A 37 3.74 -1.59 -1.04
N LYS A 38 5.06 -1.43 -1.12
CA LYS A 38 5.80 -1.53 -2.38
C LYS A 38 5.53 -2.87 -3.08
N GLY A 39 5.49 -3.94 -2.32
CA GLY A 39 5.31 -5.30 -2.81
C GLY A 39 6.60 -6.09 -2.90
N GLY A 40 6.45 -7.40 -2.81
CA GLY A 40 7.57 -8.33 -2.79
C GLY A 40 8.24 -8.52 -4.14
N SER A 41 9.45 -9.05 -4.09
CA SER A 41 10.17 -9.56 -5.25
C SER A 41 9.54 -10.88 -5.72
N TYR A 42 9.64 -11.15 -7.02
CA TYR A 42 9.29 -12.43 -7.66
C TYR A 42 9.77 -13.67 -6.87
N THR A 43 10.93 -13.58 -6.25
CA THR A 43 11.54 -14.69 -5.52
C THR A 43 10.84 -15.08 -4.22
N THR A 44 10.04 -14.20 -3.66
CA THR A 44 9.42 -14.43 -2.34
C THR A 44 8.20 -15.34 -2.41
N PHE A 45 7.48 -15.38 -3.53
CA PHE A 45 6.20 -16.08 -3.63
C PHE A 45 6.10 -17.08 -4.77
N ASN A 46 7.14 -17.26 -5.57
CA ASN A 46 7.16 -18.12 -6.74
C ASN A 46 5.98 -17.89 -7.71
N GLN A 47 5.65 -16.61 -7.94
CA GLN A 47 4.49 -16.17 -8.71
C GLN A 47 4.91 -15.04 -9.67
N PRO A 48 4.20 -14.78 -10.75
CA PRO A 48 4.52 -13.74 -11.69
C PRO A 48 4.68 -12.37 -11.00
N PHE A 49 5.74 -11.65 -11.34
CA PHE A 49 6.14 -10.39 -10.69
C PHE A 49 5.04 -9.32 -10.68
N TYR A 50 4.17 -9.34 -11.67
CA TYR A 50 3.09 -8.37 -11.83
C TYR A 50 1.99 -8.51 -10.77
N ALA A 51 1.83 -9.66 -10.13
CA ALA A 51 0.80 -9.87 -9.12
C ALA A 51 1.13 -9.23 -7.76
N TYR A 52 2.36 -8.76 -7.54
CA TYR A 52 2.86 -8.46 -6.19
C TYR A 52 3.29 -7.03 -5.93
N ASN A 53 3.35 -6.16 -6.92
CA ASN A 53 3.66 -4.77 -6.67
C ASN A 53 2.53 -3.83 -7.09
N TYR A 54 2.47 -2.67 -6.46
CA TYR A 54 1.42 -1.67 -6.71
C TYR A 54 1.40 -1.20 -8.18
N GLN A 55 2.57 -1.06 -8.77
CA GLN A 55 2.71 -0.54 -10.14
C GLN A 55 2.17 -1.52 -11.17
N SER A 56 2.53 -2.80 -11.05
CA SER A 56 2.03 -3.85 -11.94
C SER A 56 0.52 -3.93 -11.92
N GLN A 57 -0.08 -3.72 -10.77
CA GLN A 57 -1.53 -3.83 -10.62
C GLN A 57 -2.28 -2.65 -11.22
N GLY A 58 -1.68 -1.46 -11.27
CA GLY A 58 -2.23 -0.34 -12.03
C GLY A 58 -2.32 -0.68 -13.53
N SER A 59 -1.23 -1.22 -14.08
CA SER A 59 -1.19 -1.67 -15.47
C SER A 59 -2.19 -2.79 -15.76
N MET A 60 -2.37 -3.71 -14.82
CA MET A 60 -3.29 -4.84 -14.96
C MET A 60 -4.76 -4.42 -14.92
N ARG A 61 -5.12 -3.49 -14.04
CA ARG A 61 -6.46 -2.91 -14.03
C ARG A 61 -6.74 -2.17 -15.34
N GLY A 62 -5.75 -1.46 -15.89
CA GLY A 62 -5.86 -0.84 -17.21
C GLY A 62 -6.08 -1.87 -18.32
N LEU A 63 -5.36 -3.01 -18.29
CA LEU A 63 -5.52 -4.10 -19.27
C LEU A 63 -6.87 -4.80 -19.17
N SER A 64 -7.39 -5.02 -17.97
CA SER A 64 -8.69 -5.64 -17.75
C SER A 64 -9.87 -4.66 -17.86
N GLY A 65 -9.57 -3.36 -17.93
CA GLY A 65 -10.52 -2.27 -18.14
C GLY A 65 -10.59 -1.80 -19.58
N ASN A 66 -10.99 -0.56 -19.76
CA ASN A 66 -11.13 0.09 -21.06
C ASN A 66 -10.00 1.11 -21.36
N ASP A 67 -9.02 1.24 -20.45
CA ASP A 67 -8.02 2.32 -20.53
C ASP A 67 -6.83 1.95 -21.40
N VAL A 68 -6.59 0.66 -21.63
CA VAL A 68 -5.44 0.16 -22.39
C VAL A 68 -5.90 -0.78 -23.51
N VAL A 69 -5.39 -0.55 -24.71
CA VAL A 69 -5.59 -1.41 -25.87
C VAL A 69 -4.27 -2.07 -26.25
N LEU A 70 -4.27 -3.39 -26.37
CA LEU A 70 -3.08 -4.11 -26.82
C LEU A 70 -2.89 -3.95 -28.35
N GLY A 71 -1.71 -3.53 -28.73
CA GLY A 71 -1.34 -3.35 -30.16
C GLY A 71 -1.14 -4.64 -30.95
N ARG A 72 -1.39 -5.81 -30.34
CA ARG A 72 -1.31 -7.13 -30.99
C ARG A 72 -2.66 -7.83 -30.97
N THR A 73 -2.98 -8.49 -32.06
CA THR A 73 -4.24 -9.24 -32.23
C THR A 73 -4.30 -10.53 -31.41
N THR A 74 -3.18 -11.03 -30.93
CA THR A 74 -3.09 -12.25 -30.10
C THR A 74 -2.04 -12.05 -29.02
N PRO A 75 -2.38 -11.41 -27.90
CA PRO A 75 -1.50 -11.40 -26.75
C PRO A 75 -1.42 -12.82 -26.18
N GLY A 76 -0.20 -13.34 -26.09
CA GLY A 76 0.06 -14.63 -25.44
C GLY A 76 0.31 -14.48 -23.94
N GLY A 77 0.13 -15.56 -23.20
CA GLY A 77 0.46 -15.63 -21.79
C GLY A 77 -0.46 -14.79 -20.90
N ASP A 78 0.07 -14.38 -19.75
CA ASP A 78 -0.70 -13.76 -18.68
C ASP A 78 -1.30 -12.40 -19.06
N ILE A 79 -0.59 -11.60 -19.86
CA ILE A 79 -1.10 -10.32 -20.37
C ILE A 79 -2.34 -10.54 -21.22
N GLY A 80 -2.35 -11.58 -22.04
CA GLY A 80 -3.51 -11.95 -22.87
C GLY A 80 -4.69 -12.41 -22.03
N ASN A 81 -4.43 -13.18 -20.99
CA ASN A 81 -5.46 -13.64 -20.06
C ASN A 81 -6.12 -12.48 -19.32
N LEU A 82 -5.33 -11.51 -18.88
CA LEU A 82 -5.83 -10.30 -18.21
C LEU A 82 -6.65 -9.43 -19.18
N TYR A 83 -6.13 -9.17 -20.36
CA TYR A 83 -6.82 -8.37 -21.37
C TYR A 83 -8.15 -8.97 -21.82
N SER A 84 -8.22 -10.29 -21.93
CA SER A 84 -9.45 -11.02 -22.27
C SER A 84 -10.30 -11.37 -21.06
N CYS A 85 -9.90 -10.94 -19.86
CA CYS A 85 -10.55 -11.26 -18.59
C CYS A 85 -10.71 -12.79 -18.37
N THR A 86 -9.82 -13.59 -18.95
CA THR A 86 -9.83 -15.04 -18.83
C THR A 86 -9.27 -15.42 -17.46
N ASN A 87 -9.86 -16.44 -16.83
CA ASN A 87 -9.42 -16.96 -15.52
C ASN A 87 -9.59 -16.02 -14.31
N LEU A 88 -10.14 -14.83 -14.43
CA LEU A 88 -10.33 -13.93 -13.29
C LEU A 88 -11.26 -14.51 -12.20
N ASN A 89 -12.13 -15.43 -12.56
CA ASN A 89 -13.02 -16.17 -11.65
C ASN A 89 -12.46 -17.51 -11.18
N ASN A 90 -11.24 -17.87 -11.60
CA ASN A 90 -10.59 -19.10 -11.15
C ASN A 90 -9.68 -18.81 -9.93
N PRO A 91 -10.04 -19.25 -8.72
CA PRO A 91 -9.27 -18.94 -7.51
C PRO A 91 -7.88 -19.56 -7.49
N ALA A 92 -7.60 -20.53 -8.36
CA ALA A 92 -6.29 -21.17 -8.50
C ALA A 92 -5.42 -20.50 -9.56
N ALA A 93 -5.97 -19.58 -10.36
CA ALA A 93 -5.18 -18.82 -11.33
C ALA A 93 -4.26 -17.83 -10.62
N ASP A 94 -3.10 -17.58 -11.21
CA ASP A 94 -2.04 -16.77 -10.62
C ASP A 94 -2.49 -15.33 -10.32
N ASP A 95 -3.28 -14.73 -11.19
CA ASP A 95 -3.72 -13.35 -11.03
C ASP A 95 -4.65 -13.16 -9.82
N PRO A 96 -5.82 -13.81 -9.72
CA PRO A 96 -6.69 -13.66 -8.55
C PRO A 96 -6.00 -14.08 -7.25
N LEU A 97 -5.21 -15.16 -7.30
CA LEU A 97 -4.45 -15.63 -6.14
C LEU A 97 -3.41 -14.61 -5.69
N GLY A 98 -2.72 -13.97 -6.63
CA GLY A 98 -1.74 -12.91 -6.35
C GLY A 98 -2.39 -11.70 -5.69
N TYR A 99 -3.53 -11.23 -6.20
CA TYR A 99 -4.28 -10.11 -5.61
C TYR A 99 -4.75 -10.44 -4.18
N TRP A 100 -5.27 -11.65 -3.97
CA TRP A 100 -5.70 -12.12 -2.66
C TRP A 100 -4.55 -12.19 -1.66
N LYS A 101 -3.46 -12.85 -2.04
CA LYS A 101 -2.25 -12.97 -1.21
C LYS A 101 -1.66 -11.60 -0.85
N ARG A 102 -1.66 -10.66 -1.80
CA ARG A 102 -1.15 -9.31 -1.55
C ARG A 102 -1.93 -8.59 -0.46
N GLY A 103 -3.27 -8.56 -0.56
CA GLY A 103 -4.09 -7.90 0.45
C GLY A 103 -3.86 -8.48 1.84
N TYR A 104 -3.89 -9.80 1.95
CA TYR A 104 -3.66 -10.45 3.24
C TYR A 104 -2.20 -10.41 3.72
N ALA A 105 -1.22 -10.25 2.84
CA ALA A 105 0.16 -10.01 3.27
C ALA A 105 0.32 -8.66 3.99
N LEU A 106 -0.37 -7.61 3.52
CA LEU A 106 -0.43 -6.32 4.20
C LEU A 106 -1.10 -6.43 5.57
N VAL A 107 -2.25 -7.12 5.63
CA VAL A 107 -2.98 -7.37 6.87
C VAL A 107 -2.12 -8.17 7.85
N HIS A 108 -1.44 -9.21 7.37
CA HIS A 108 -0.58 -10.07 8.18
C HIS A 108 0.61 -9.30 8.76
N ALA A 109 1.28 -8.47 7.95
CA ALA A 109 2.38 -7.63 8.41
C ALA A 109 1.95 -6.66 9.52
N ALA A 110 0.80 -6.01 9.35
CA ALA A 110 0.22 -5.15 10.38
C ALA A 110 -0.17 -5.93 11.63
N ASN A 111 -0.83 -7.09 11.49
CA ASN A 111 -1.22 -7.92 12.61
C ASN A 111 0.01 -8.43 13.41
N LYS A 112 1.13 -8.70 12.73
CA LYS A 112 2.39 -9.08 13.39
C LYS A 112 2.89 -8.00 14.33
N MET A 113 2.79 -6.74 13.95
CA MET A 113 3.11 -5.61 14.82
C MET A 113 2.17 -5.58 16.05
N PHE A 114 0.86 -5.73 15.85
CA PHE A 114 -0.14 -5.70 16.91
C PHE A 114 -0.20 -6.98 17.77
N ASN A 115 0.57 -8.00 17.43
CA ASN A 115 0.81 -9.11 18.34
C ASN A 115 1.70 -8.71 19.53
N ILE A 116 2.48 -7.64 19.36
CA ILE A 116 3.37 -7.09 20.38
C ILE A 116 2.76 -5.83 21.02
N LEU A 117 2.17 -4.95 20.20
CA LEU A 117 1.61 -3.67 20.64
C LEU A 117 0.14 -3.82 21.02
N THR A 118 -0.18 -3.47 22.25
CA THR A 118 -1.57 -3.26 22.69
C THR A 118 -1.93 -1.77 22.67
N ASP A 119 -3.21 -1.46 22.57
CA ASP A 119 -3.68 -0.08 22.63
C ASP A 119 -3.25 0.62 23.92
N GLU A 120 -3.35 -0.07 25.06
CA GLU A 120 -2.91 0.45 26.35
C GLU A 120 -1.43 0.84 26.36
N MET A 121 -0.57 0.01 25.77
CA MET A 121 0.87 0.31 25.65
C MET A 121 1.11 1.55 24.79
N ILE A 122 0.41 1.67 23.66
CA ILE A 122 0.56 2.79 22.73
C ILE A 122 0.10 4.09 23.41
N GLU A 123 -1.04 4.06 24.09
CA GLU A 123 -1.63 5.23 24.74
C GLU A 123 -0.81 5.71 25.93
N SER A 124 -0.23 4.77 26.71
CA SER A 124 0.58 5.10 27.89
C SER A 124 2.05 5.42 27.57
N SER A 125 2.53 5.08 26.38
CA SER A 125 3.93 5.30 26.01
C SER A 125 4.27 6.78 25.84
N PRO A 126 5.41 7.25 26.35
CA PRO A 126 5.92 8.58 26.08
C PRO A 126 6.56 8.71 24.68
N SER A 127 6.75 7.60 23.97
CA SER A 127 7.44 7.57 22.68
C SER A 127 6.55 8.02 21.53
N GLU A 128 6.96 9.08 20.84
CA GLU A 128 6.33 9.53 19.58
C GLU A 128 6.58 8.54 18.43
N ALA A 129 7.72 7.85 18.45
CA ALA A 129 8.03 6.79 17.51
C ALA A 129 7.02 5.63 17.63
N LEU A 130 6.67 5.21 18.86
CA LEU A 130 5.72 4.12 19.07
C LEU A 130 4.34 4.47 18.51
N LYS A 131 3.87 5.69 18.77
CA LYS A 131 2.59 6.19 18.25
C LYS A 131 2.59 6.22 16.73
N SER A 132 3.65 6.71 16.12
CA SER A 132 3.80 6.73 14.66
C SER A 132 3.81 5.32 14.07
N TYR A 133 4.57 4.40 14.65
CA TYR A 133 4.64 3.01 14.17
C TYR A 133 3.30 2.28 14.31
N ALA A 134 2.59 2.50 15.40
CA ALA A 134 1.23 1.99 15.57
C ALA A 134 0.29 2.57 14.50
N GLY A 135 0.39 3.86 14.23
CA GLY A 135 -0.32 4.51 13.13
C GLY A 135 -0.03 3.84 11.79
N TRP A 136 1.22 3.59 11.45
CA TRP A 136 1.60 2.86 10.22
C TRP A 136 0.96 1.47 10.15
N GLY A 137 0.94 0.75 11.26
CA GLY A 137 0.29 -0.56 11.34
C GLY A 137 -1.20 -0.48 11.04
N TYR A 138 -1.92 0.46 11.63
CA TYR A 138 -3.35 0.66 11.38
C TYR A 138 -3.63 1.07 9.93
N ILE A 139 -2.86 2.01 9.38
CA ILE A 139 -3.00 2.44 7.97
C ILE A 139 -2.72 1.29 7.01
N THR A 140 -1.67 0.51 7.26
CA THR A 140 -1.33 -0.66 6.42
C THR A 140 -2.42 -1.72 6.47
N ARG A 141 -2.99 -1.99 7.65
CA ARG A 141 -4.12 -2.92 7.79
C ARG A 141 -5.34 -2.45 7.01
N ALA A 142 -5.71 -1.19 7.19
CA ALA A 142 -6.83 -0.57 6.47
C ALA A 142 -6.61 -0.63 4.94
N TYR A 143 -5.43 -0.29 4.48
CA TYR A 143 -5.07 -0.37 3.06
C TYR A 143 -5.14 -1.80 2.52
N GLY A 144 -4.67 -2.79 3.30
CA GLY A 144 -4.79 -4.20 2.91
C GLY A 144 -6.24 -4.65 2.73
N TYR A 145 -7.13 -4.23 3.63
CA TYR A 145 -8.56 -4.53 3.51
C TYR A 145 -9.23 -3.73 2.38
N LEU A 146 -8.89 -2.47 2.21
CA LEU A 146 -9.38 -1.70 1.06
C LEU A 146 -8.98 -2.36 -0.27
N TRP A 147 -7.72 -2.79 -0.37
CA TRP A 147 -7.25 -3.57 -1.51
C TRP A 147 -8.09 -4.82 -1.78
N LEU A 148 -8.39 -5.60 -0.72
CA LEU A 148 -9.21 -6.81 -0.84
C LEU A 148 -10.65 -6.48 -1.25
N MET A 149 -11.24 -5.43 -0.70
CA MET A 149 -12.59 -4.99 -1.05
C MET A 149 -12.69 -4.56 -2.51
N GLU A 150 -11.74 -3.76 -2.99
CA GLU A 150 -11.72 -3.29 -4.38
C GLU A 150 -11.56 -4.41 -5.42
N ASN A 151 -10.97 -5.54 -5.04
CA ASN A 151 -10.70 -6.63 -5.97
C ASN A 151 -11.64 -7.84 -5.81
N PHE A 152 -12.28 -8.02 -4.65
CA PHE A 152 -13.03 -9.24 -4.32
C PHE A 152 -14.44 -9.00 -3.78
N ALA A 153 -14.84 -7.76 -3.54
CA ALA A 153 -16.21 -7.42 -3.23
C ALA A 153 -16.92 -6.81 -4.46
N TYR A 154 -18.24 -6.85 -4.44
CA TYR A 154 -19.03 -6.06 -5.37
C TYR A 154 -18.93 -4.56 -5.03
N PRO A 155 -19.32 -3.65 -5.94
CA PRO A 155 -19.47 -2.25 -5.58
C PRO A 155 -20.36 -2.09 -4.36
N TYR A 156 -19.96 -1.21 -3.43
CA TYR A 156 -20.64 -1.01 -2.15
C TYR A 156 -22.12 -0.65 -2.34
N ASP A 157 -22.99 -1.39 -1.71
CA ASP A 157 -24.43 -1.14 -1.68
C ASP A 157 -24.93 -1.16 -0.23
N PRO A 158 -25.10 0.03 0.41
CA PRO A 158 -25.57 0.10 1.79
C PRO A 158 -27.01 -0.38 1.97
N SER A 159 -27.77 -0.50 0.89
CA SER A 159 -29.14 -1.03 0.94
C SER A 159 -29.18 -2.57 0.98
N ASN A 160 -28.09 -3.22 0.65
CA ASN A 160 -27.99 -4.69 0.60
C ASN A 160 -27.16 -5.25 1.77
N ALA A 161 -27.78 -5.38 2.93
CA ALA A 161 -27.12 -5.92 4.12
C ALA A 161 -26.59 -7.36 3.97
N SER A 162 -27.00 -8.09 2.94
CA SER A 162 -26.53 -9.45 2.65
C SER A 162 -25.28 -9.49 1.78
N GLN A 163 -24.83 -8.35 1.26
CA GLN A 163 -23.63 -8.26 0.44
C GLN A 163 -22.38 -8.56 1.28
N LEU A 164 -21.58 -9.49 0.79
CA LEU A 164 -20.40 -9.97 1.50
C LEU A 164 -19.13 -9.30 1.02
N GLY A 165 -18.37 -8.80 1.98
CA GLY A 165 -16.99 -8.36 1.81
C GLY A 165 -16.00 -9.52 1.82
N VAL A 166 -15.00 -9.45 2.68
CA VAL A 166 -13.93 -10.45 2.82
C VAL A 166 -13.80 -10.92 4.28
N PRO A 167 -13.17 -12.07 4.57
CA PRO A 167 -12.90 -12.50 5.93
C PRO A 167 -12.04 -11.50 6.71
N ILE A 168 -12.42 -11.19 7.95
CA ILE A 168 -11.67 -10.24 8.80
C ILE A 168 -10.74 -11.00 9.77
N TYR A 169 -9.44 -10.72 9.67
CA TYR A 169 -8.39 -11.21 10.56
C TYR A 169 -7.70 -10.04 11.23
N THR A 170 -7.74 -9.99 12.56
CA THR A 170 -7.14 -8.92 13.38
C THR A 170 -6.02 -9.41 14.27
N VAL A 171 -5.82 -10.72 14.34
CA VAL A 171 -4.80 -11.38 15.17
C VAL A 171 -3.76 -12.02 14.24
N TYR A 172 -2.48 -11.89 14.62
CA TYR A 172 -1.40 -12.59 13.95
C TYR A 172 -1.46 -14.09 14.23
N SER A 173 -1.34 -14.89 13.19
CA SER A 173 -1.11 -16.33 13.29
C SER A 173 -0.53 -16.84 11.98
N ASP A 174 0.46 -17.73 12.05
CA ASP A 174 1.01 -18.40 10.87
C ASP A 174 0.03 -19.42 10.27
N ALA A 175 -0.89 -19.93 11.10
CA ALA A 175 -1.95 -20.86 10.71
C ALA A 175 -3.33 -20.23 11.03
N GLN A 176 -3.72 -19.28 10.19
CA GLN A 176 -5.04 -18.64 10.34
C GLN A 176 -6.18 -19.65 10.12
N PRO A 177 -7.14 -19.73 11.05
CA PRO A 177 -8.33 -20.55 10.83
C PRO A 177 -9.14 -19.96 9.65
N LEU A 178 -9.81 -20.85 8.92
CA LEU A 178 -10.75 -20.41 7.89
C LEU A 178 -11.91 -19.64 8.53
N LYS A 179 -12.23 -18.48 7.96
CA LYS A 179 -13.36 -17.65 8.36
C LYS A 179 -14.28 -17.41 7.17
N ALA A 180 -15.56 -17.29 7.45
CA ALA A 180 -16.54 -16.83 6.47
C ALA A 180 -16.24 -15.37 6.08
N ARG A 181 -16.72 -14.97 4.91
CA ARG A 181 -16.74 -13.57 4.50
C ARG A 181 -17.62 -12.78 5.46
N ALA A 182 -17.15 -11.64 5.92
CA ALA A 182 -17.93 -10.71 6.71
C ALA A 182 -18.89 -9.90 5.82
N PRO A 183 -19.96 -9.34 6.37
CA PRO A 183 -20.76 -8.34 5.66
C PRO A 183 -19.87 -7.20 5.15
N GLU A 184 -20.16 -6.69 3.98
CA GLU A 184 -19.38 -5.62 3.36
C GLU A 184 -19.32 -4.37 4.24
N THR A 185 -20.45 -4.00 4.86
CA THR A 185 -20.56 -2.89 5.79
C THR A 185 -19.61 -3.04 6.98
N GLU A 186 -19.50 -4.24 7.56
CA GLU A 186 -18.59 -4.53 8.67
C GLU A 186 -17.12 -4.37 8.27
N VAL A 187 -16.76 -4.77 7.04
CA VAL A 187 -15.39 -4.58 6.54
C VAL A 187 -15.07 -3.10 6.38
N TYR A 188 -15.96 -2.30 5.77
CA TYR A 188 -15.75 -0.86 5.62
C TYR A 188 -15.72 -0.13 6.96
N ASP A 189 -16.59 -0.48 7.90
CA ASP A 189 -16.58 0.11 9.24
C ASP A 189 -15.25 -0.20 9.96
N SER A 190 -14.74 -1.41 9.79
CA SER A 190 -13.41 -1.78 10.30
C SER A 190 -12.29 -0.96 9.64
N ILE A 191 -12.33 -0.77 8.32
CA ILE A 191 -11.37 0.05 7.58
C ILE A 191 -11.35 1.47 8.14
N PHE A 192 -12.52 2.12 8.28
CA PHE A 192 -12.58 3.49 8.81
C PHE A 192 -12.12 3.58 10.25
N LYS A 193 -12.52 2.63 11.10
CA LYS A 193 -12.03 2.56 12.48
C LYS A 193 -10.50 2.52 12.56
N TRP A 194 -9.84 1.74 11.69
CA TRP A 194 -8.39 1.65 11.66
C TRP A 194 -7.76 2.91 11.05
N LEU A 195 -8.36 3.51 10.01
CA LEU A 195 -7.88 4.77 9.44
C LEU A 195 -7.92 5.90 10.46
N ASP A 196 -9.05 6.08 11.15
CA ASP A 196 -9.23 7.13 12.14
C ASP A 196 -8.23 6.97 13.30
N LYS A 197 -8.07 5.73 13.79
CA LYS A 197 -7.10 5.42 14.84
C LYS A 197 -5.66 5.61 14.39
N GLY A 198 -5.33 5.14 13.19
CA GLY A 198 -4.01 5.29 12.59
C GLY A 198 -3.62 6.75 12.39
N ILE A 199 -4.52 7.56 11.83
CA ILE A 199 -4.31 8.99 11.62
C ILE A 199 -4.15 9.72 12.97
N ALA A 200 -4.98 9.38 13.97
CA ALA A 200 -4.87 9.97 15.30
C ALA A 200 -3.50 9.71 15.93
N TYR A 201 -3.05 8.45 15.93
CA TYR A 201 -1.73 8.11 16.46
C TYR A 201 -0.58 8.75 15.68
N MET A 202 -0.67 8.81 14.35
CA MET A 202 0.36 9.50 13.55
C MET A 202 0.44 10.99 13.87
N LYS A 203 -0.68 11.66 14.13
CA LYS A 203 -0.71 13.08 14.53
C LYS A 203 -0.07 13.32 15.90
N GLU A 204 -0.11 12.36 16.79
CA GLU A 204 0.55 12.42 18.09
C GLU A 204 2.05 12.07 18.02
N GLY A 205 2.50 11.47 16.92
CA GLY A 205 3.90 11.16 16.67
C GLY A 205 4.69 12.36 16.15
N SER A 206 5.99 12.18 15.93
CA SER A 206 6.84 13.24 15.39
C SER A 206 6.94 13.22 13.86
N SER A 207 7.35 14.35 13.31
CA SER A 207 7.59 14.48 11.86
C SER A 207 8.68 13.53 11.35
N ALA A 208 9.61 13.12 12.21
CA ALA A 208 10.65 12.14 11.86
C ALA A 208 10.06 10.75 11.55
N TYR A 209 8.89 10.44 12.09
CA TYR A 209 8.23 9.14 11.97
C TYR A 209 6.90 9.19 11.22
N GLY A 210 6.64 10.21 10.41
CA GLY A 210 5.48 10.25 9.53
C GLY A 210 4.36 11.21 9.90
N ASN A 211 4.48 11.98 11.00
CA ASN A 211 3.57 13.10 11.27
C ASN A 211 3.91 14.28 10.36
N ASN A 212 3.75 14.10 9.07
CA ASN A 212 4.04 15.09 8.05
C ASN A 212 3.35 14.74 6.73
N PHE A 213 3.49 15.66 5.77
CA PHE A 213 3.06 15.51 4.38
C PHE A 213 4.28 15.59 3.45
N THR A 214 5.43 15.12 3.90
CA THR A 214 6.67 15.25 3.15
C THR A 214 6.63 14.36 1.91
N GLN A 215 6.93 14.96 0.78
CA GLN A 215 7.24 14.26 -0.45
C GLN A 215 8.59 13.57 -0.29
N ASN A 216 8.64 12.28 -0.46
CA ASN A 216 9.92 11.57 -0.49
C ASN A 216 9.87 10.43 -1.49
N GLY A 217 10.97 10.23 -2.18
CA GLY A 217 11.12 9.12 -3.13
C GLY A 217 11.37 7.76 -2.48
N GLU A 218 11.33 7.68 -1.15
CA GLU A 218 11.66 6.48 -0.38
C GLU A 218 10.44 5.68 0.06
N GLY A 219 9.22 6.17 -0.22
CA GLY A 219 7.98 5.46 0.07
C GLY A 219 7.75 5.22 1.56
N LYS A 220 7.95 6.24 2.39
CA LYS A 220 7.61 6.16 3.82
C LYS A 220 6.14 6.46 4.06
N ILE A 221 5.53 5.73 4.98
CA ILE A 221 4.16 6.00 5.42
C ILE A 221 4.16 7.33 6.17
N ASN A 222 3.33 8.27 5.70
CA ASN A 222 3.14 9.58 6.29
C ASN A 222 1.65 9.95 6.30
N LEU A 223 1.31 11.11 6.84
CA LEU A 223 -0.09 11.57 6.88
C LEU A 223 -0.68 11.75 5.49
N GLY A 224 0.10 12.16 4.50
CA GLY A 224 -0.38 12.22 3.10
C GLY A 224 -0.87 10.88 2.60
N PHE A 225 -0.09 9.82 2.80
CA PHE A 225 -0.52 8.46 2.43
C PHE A 225 -1.75 8.02 3.23
N ALA A 226 -1.82 8.31 4.52
CA ALA A 226 -2.97 7.95 5.36
C ALA A 226 -4.26 8.61 4.86
N TYR A 227 -4.24 9.91 4.58
CA TYR A 227 -5.39 10.63 4.01
C TYR A 227 -5.73 10.17 2.58
N PHE A 228 -4.72 9.81 1.77
CA PHE A 228 -4.97 9.22 0.46
C PHE A 228 -5.76 7.91 0.57
N VAL A 229 -5.37 7.02 1.49
CA VAL A 229 -6.10 5.77 1.72
C VAL A 229 -7.51 6.05 2.26
N GLN A 230 -7.66 7.05 3.16
CA GLN A 230 -8.96 7.44 3.71
C GLN A 230 -9.89 7.99 2.63
N ALA A 231 -9.41 8.90 1.77
CA ALA A 231 -10.19 9.45 0.66
C ALA A 231 -10.66 8.34 -0.28
N ARG A 232 -9.77 7.43 -0.64
CA ARG A 232 -10.08 6.30 -1.52
C ARG A 232 -11.09 5.33 -0.91
N ALA A 233 -10.91 4.97 0.37
CA ALA A 233 -11.86 4.14 1.09
C ALA A 233 -13.24 4.81 1.19
N ALA A 234 -13.27 6.11 1.43
CA ALA A 234 -14.50 6.89 1.53
C ALA A 234 -15.26 6.96 0.20
N LEU A 235 -14.55 7.13 -0.93
CA LEU A 235 -15.15 7.04 -2.26
C LEU A 235 -15.76 5.65 -2.50
N CYS A 236 -15.05 4.58 -2.17
CA CYS A 236 -15.56 3.22 -2.35
C CYS A 236 -16.77 2.92 -1.46
N ALA A 237 -16.84 3.47 -0.26
CA ALA A 237 -17.92 3.26 0.71
C ALA A 237 -19.02 4.33 0.67
N HIS A 238 -19.03 5.20 -0.32
CA HIS A 238 -20.00 6.31 -0.49
C HIS A 238 -20.07 7.27 0.72
N LYS A 239 -18.98 7.40 1.49
CA LYS A 239 -18.86 8.36 2.60
C LYS A 239 -18.30 9.69 2.08
N TRP A 240 -19.14 10.42 1.34
CA TRP A 240 -18.74 11.60 0.57
C TRP A 240 -18.11 12.71 1.41
N ASP A 241 -18.66 13.00 2.60
CA ASP A 241 -18.12 14.03 3.49
C ASP A 241 -16.72 13.68 4.00
N VAL A 242 -16.48 12.39 4.27
CA VAL A 242 -15.15 11.91 4.66
C VAL A 242 -14.18 12.01 3.48
N ALA A 243 -14.63 11.66 2.26
CA ALA A 243 -13.83 11.80 1.06
C ALA A 243 -13.43 13.25 0.82
N VAL A 244 -14.37 14.18 0.90
CA VAL A 244 -14.10 15.63 0.75
C VAL A 244 -13.09 16.09 1.79
N SER A 245 -13.32 15.79 3.07
CA SER A 245 -12.43 16.23 4.15
C SER A 245 -11.01 15.69 3.99
N ALA A 246 -10.86 14.42 3.57
CA ALA A 246 -9.56 13.83 3.33
C ALA A 246 -8.85 14.44 2.09
N CYS A 247 -9.61 14.72 1.03
CA CYS A 247 -9.09 15.41 -0.16
C CYS A 247 -8.67 16.85 0.15
N ASP A 248 -9.42 17.57 0.98
CA ASP A 248 -9.08 18.93 1.39
C ASP A 248 -7.72 18.98 2.12
N GLU A 249 -7.47 18.01 3.01
CA GLU A 249 -6.17 17.89 3.66
C GLU A 249 -5.04 17.58 2.65
N LEU A 250 -5.31 16.77 1.64
CA LEU A 250 -4.33 16.47 0.60
C LEU A 250 -4.06 17.70 -0.28
N ILE A 251 -5.09 18.38 -0.78
CA ILE A 251 -4.94 19.56 -1.64
C ILE A 251 -4.22 20.69 -0.90
N LYS A 252 -4.53 20.88 0.38
CA LYS A 252 -3.86 21.87 1.23
C LYS A 252 -2.35 21.63 1.35
N ASN A 253 -1.93 20.36 1.43
CA ASN A 253 -0.53 19.99 1.67
C ASN A 253 0.23 19.61 0.40
N TYR A 254 -0.46 19.35 -0.71
CA TYR A 254 0.09 19.09 -2.05
C TYR A 254 -0.63 19.99 -3.07
N PRO A 255 -0.46 21.33 -2.99
CA PRO A 255 -1.20 22.27 -3.82
C PRO A 255 -0.68 22.38 -5.26
N ASP A 256 0.55 21.96 -5.49
CA ASP A 256 1.23 22.13 -6.76
C ASP A 256 1.06 20.89 -7.66
N LEU A 257 0.93 21.13 -8.95
CA LEU A 257 0.91 20.08 -9.97
C LEU A 257 2.27 20.02 -10.68
N MET A 258 2.56 18.88 -11.28
CA MET A 258 3.71 18.74 -12.16
C MET A 258 3.62 19.75 -13.30
N LYS A 259 4.75 20.36 -13.63
CA LYS A 259 4.86 21.20 -14.82
C LYS A 259 4.87 20.34 -16.07
N GLU A 260 4.51 20.93 -17.22
CA GLU A 260 4.48 20.25 -18.50
C GLU A 260 5.80 19.54 -18.84
N GLU A 261 6.93 20.20 -18.60
CA GLU A 261 8.26 19.61 -18.83
C GLU A 261 8.60 18.41 -17.93
N GLN A 262 7.92 18.27 -16.77
CA GLN A 262 8.04 17.11 -15.87
C GLN A 262 7.09 15.98 -16.28
N TYR A 263 5.96 16.33 -16.88
CA TYR A 263 4.92 15.39 -17.29
C TYR A 263 5.23 14.73 -18.64
N VAL A 264 5.75 15.54 -19.60
CA VAL A 264 6.06 15.05 -20.93
C VAL A 264 7.43 14.38 -20.93
N ALA A 265 7.44 13.09 -21.21
CA ALA A 265 8.70 12.38 -21.42
C ALA A 265 9.42 12.92 -22.67
N GLN A 266 10.61 13.46 -22.50
CA GLN A 266 11.43 13.87 -23.64
C GLN A 266 12.02 12.63 -24.31
N ASN A 267 11.64 12.42 -25.56
CA ASN A 267 12.20 11.34 -26.38
C ASN A 267 13.54 11.82 -26.97
N LYS A 268 14.66 11.41 -26.36
CA LYS A 268 15.97 11.53 -27.01
C LYS A 268 16.19 10.34 -27.92
N ASN A 269 16.00 10.55 -29.21
CA ASN A 269 16.39 9.59 -30.23
C ASN A 269 17.89 9.26 -30.11
N SER A 270 18.20 8.11 -29.59
CA SER A 270 19.58 7.59 -29.53
C SER A 270 19.94 6.84 -30.82
N GLY A 271 19.64 7.35 -31.99
CA GLY A 271 20.21 6.91 -33.28
C GLY A 271 20.20 5.40 -33.62
N THR A 272 19.56 4.57 -32.86
CA THR A 272 19.41 3.14 -33.09
C THR A 272 17.98 2.80 -33.51
N ASN A 273 17.83 1.82 -34.38
CA ASN A 273 16.59 1.43 -35.06
C ASN A 273 15.41 0.98 -34.15
N TYR A 274 15.50 1.18 -32.86
CA TYR A 274 14.41 0.93 -31.89
C TYR A 274 14.13 2.24 -31.14
N PRO A 275 12.89 2.74 -31.17
CA PRO A 275 12.49 3.91 -30.38
C PRO A 275 12.32 3.49 -28.92
N PHE A 276 13.44 3.32 -28.21
CA PHE A 276 13.37 3.30 -26.76
C PHE A 276 13.15 4.72 -26.28
N VAL A 277 12.05 4.98 -25.61
CA VAL A 277 11.80 6.22 -24.92
C VAL A 277 12.69 6.22 -23.67
N TYR A 278 13.76 6.99 -23.71
CA TYR A 278 14.54 7.25 -22.52
C TYR A 278 13.87 8.40 -21.78
N TYR A 279 13.37 8.13 -20.60
CA TYR A 279 12.93 9.18 -19.70
C TYR A 279 14.16 9.84 -19.11
N GLU A 280 14.23 11.16 -19.20
CA GLU A 280 15.28 11.92 -18.50
C GLU A 280 15.08 11.79 -17.00
N SER A 281 16.18 11.86 -16.23
CA SER A 281 16.16 11.73 -14.76
C SER A 281 15.35 12.83 -14.06
N ASN A 282 15.00 13.89 -14.77
CA ASN A 282 14.17 15.00 -14.32
C ASN A 282 12.68 14.86 -14.67
N SER A 283 12.26 13.77 -15.33
CA SER A 283 10.84 13.47 -15.46
C SER A 283 10.22 13.30 -14.06
N GLY A 284 9.08 13.92 -13.80
CA GLY A 284 8.38 13.83 -12.51
C GLY A 284 8.06 12.40 -12.10
N PHE A 285 7.85 11.50 -13.06
CA PHE A 285 7.63 10.07 -12.80
C PHE A 285 8.92 9.30 -12.45
N MET A 286 10.09 9.81 -12.79
CA MET A 286 11.39 9.21 -12.50
C MET A 286 12.08 9.85 -11.30
N ASN A 287 11.76 11.12 -11.03
CA ASN A 287 12.30 11.90 -9.91
C ASN A 287 11.17 12.21 -8.91
N LEU A 288 10.79 11.22 -8.15
CA LEU A 288 9.67 11.33 -7.21
C LEU A 288 9.94 12.37 -6.11
N ALA A 289 11.20 12.65 -5.77
CA ALA A 289 11.54 13.63 -4.76
C ALA A 289 11.20 15.07 -5.17
N GLU A 290 11.25 15.36 -6.48
CA GLU A 290 10.91 16.67 -7.05
C GLU A 290 9.50 16.71 -7.66
N ASN A 291 8.77 15.59 -7.64
CA ASN A 291 7.42 15.55 -8.14
C ASN A 291 6.45 16.11 -7.09
N PRO A 292 5.82 17.28 -7.33
CA PRO A 292 4.93 17.90 -6.36
C PRO A 292 3.63 17.09 -6.12
N GLU A 293 3.26 16.22 -7.05
CA GLU A 293 2.08 15.33 -6.94
C GLU A 293 2.39 14.01 -6.21
N ASN A 294 3.66 13.77 -5.82
CA ASN A 294 4.05 12.52 -5.18
C ASN A 294 3.64 12.49 -3.72
N ILE A 295 2.59 11.75 -3.40
CA ILE A 295 2.14 11.49 -2.03
C ILE A 295 2.90 10.32 -1.42
N PHE A 296 3.07 9.24 -2.19
CA PHE A 296 3.76 8.03 -1.79
C PHE A 296 4.34 7.33 -3.00
N GLY A 297 5.63 7.07 -3.01
CA GLY A 297 6.27 6.42 -4.13
C GLY A 297 7.64 5.85 -3.80
N TYR A 298 8.15 5.03 -4.71
CA TYR A 298 9.48 4.45 -4.63
C TYR A 298 10.26 4.79 -5.89
N THR A 299 11.46 5.33 -5.74
CA THR A 299 12.42 5.37 -6.83
C THR A 299 12.95 3.97 -7.05
N ASN A 300 12.82 3.45 -8.25
CA ASN A 300 13.51 2.23 -8.62
C ASN A 300 15.00 2.57 -8.81
N SER A 301 15.86 2.17 -7.86
CA SER A 301 17.29 2.39 -7.93
C SER A 301 17.98 1.61 -9.07
N ASN A 302 17.32 0.60 -9.61
CA ASN A 302 17.80 -0.11 -10.79
C ASN A 302 17.49 0.71 -12.05
N LYS A 303 18.37 1.64 -12.37
CA LYS A 303 18.44 2.34 -13.67
C LYS A 303 18.76 1.40 -14.84
N ALA A 304 18.77 0.08 -14.64
CA ALA A 304 18.96 -0.90 -15.69
C ALA A 304 17.67 -0.93 -16.54
N TYR A 305 17.64 -0.07 -17.52
CA TYR A 305 16.77 -0.20 -18.68
C TYR A 305 16.97 -1.61 -19.24
N GLY A 306 15.94 -2.43 -19.21
CA GLY A 306 16.02 -3.81 -19.70
C GLY A 306 15.73 -4.87 -18.66
N SER A 307 15.53 -4.55 -17.38
CA SER A 307 14.93 -5.53 -16.48
C SER A 307 13.45 -5.67 -16.82
N GLN A 308 13.00 -6.89 -17.02
CA GLN A 308 11.60 -7.22 -17.30
C GLN A 308 10.62 -6.75 -16.21
N ASN A 309 11.13 -6.14 -15.16
CA ASN A 309 10.42 -5.73 -13.95
C ASN A 309 10.20 -4.22 -13.85
N SER A 310 10.54 -3.42 -14.87
CA SER A 310 10.22 -2.00 -14.89
C SER A 310 8.82 -1.79 -15.45
N LEU A 311 8.09 -0.81 -14.92
CA LEU A 311 6.77 -0.38 -15.39
C LEU A 311 6.74 -0.13 -16.92
N PHE A 312 7.86 0.32 -17.46
CA PHE A 312 8.02 0.68 -18.86
C PHE A 312 8.31 -0.52 -19.77
N ASN A 313 8.62 -1.69 -19.22
CA ASN A 313 8.75 -2.93 -19.99
C ASN A 313 7.43 -3.69 -20.11
N VAL A 314 6.40 -3.30 -19.35
CA VAL A 314 5.06 -3.91 -19.37
C VAL A 314 4.08 -3.11 -20.24
N MET A 315 4.43 -1.85 -20.56
CA MET A 315 3.75 -1.04 -21.57
C MET A 315 4.50 -1.09 -22.90
#